data_469f798dcbfd461f3251cbdf62330713
#
_entry.id   469f798dcbfd461f3251cbdf62330713
#
_cell.length_a   1.000
_cell.length_b   1.000
_cell.length_c   1.000
_cell.angle_alpha   90.00
_cell.angle_beta   90.00
_cell.angle_gamma   90.00
#
_symmetry.space_group_name_H-M   'P 1'
#
loop_
_entity.id
_entity.type
_entity.pdbx_description
1 polymer ?
#
loop_
_entity_poly.entity_id
_entity_poly.type
_entity_poly.pdbx_seq_one_letter_code
_entity_poly.pdbx_strand_id
1 'polypeptide(L)'
;NQGVYLALSSLNKDNWQRSFSRNEYLDPIGDRKNLHVLTGPTVTQILFDRSDKNNVQATGVHYKAAANEYEHTLHANKEVILSAGAINSPQLLQLSGVGPSGLLQSLGIDVVVDLPGVGENLQDHVMAGMSFSVKNDKDVPPQKVTGNKKTDSYVNSAVSYVAFHNIFNDADAFRGKIQARVKAIPDELNVDDSVREGYRAVYDK
;
A
#
# COMPACT_ATOMS: atom_id res chain seq x y z
N ASN A 1 -16.31 -12.50 -7.48
CA ASN A 1 -17.04 -13.47 -6.64
C ASN A 1 -17.92 -12.71 -5.66
N GLN A 2 -19.19 -13.07 -5.58
CA GLN A 2 -20.13 -12.57 -4.58
C GLN A 2 -20.30 -13.62 -3.49
N GLY A 3 -20.49 -13.20 -2.26
CA GLY A 3 -20.78 -14.11 -1.16
C GLY A 3 -20.29 -13.60 0.19
N VAL A 4 -20.55 -14.40 1.21
CA VAL A 4 -20.06 -14.20 2.57
C VAL A 4 -18.95 -15.19 2.81
N TYR A 5 -17.80 -14.72 3.22
CA TYR A 5 -16.60 -15.53 3.41
C TYR A 5 -16.05 -15.33 4.81
N LEU A 6 -15.47 -16.40 5.35
CA LEU A 6 -14.69 -16.31 6.57
C LEU A 6 -13.38 -15.58 6.26
N ALA A 7 -13.13 -14.46 6.94
CA ALA A 7 -11.87 -13.77 6.83
C ALA A 7 -10.79 -14.56 7.58
N LEU A 8 -9.80 -15.03 6.83
CA LEU A 8 -8.65 -15.73 7.41
C LEU A 8 -7.69 -14.73 8.06
N SER A 9 -7.20 -15.06 9.23
CA SER A 9 -6.19 -14.28 9.93
C SER A 9 -4.79 -14.83 9.65
N SER A 10 -3.83 -13.94 9.41
CA SER A 10 -2.42 -14.29 9.29
C SER A 10 -1.85 -14.53 10.69
N LEU A 11 -1.93 -15.75 11.17
CA LEU A 11 -1.47 -16.18 12.49
C LEU A 11 -0.41 -17.27 12.33
N ASN A 12 0.64 -17.18 13.13
CA ASN A 12 1.61 -18.27 13.25
C ASN A 12 0.96 -19.44 13.98
N LYS A 13 1.01 -20.63 13.38
CA LYS A 13 0.33 -21.85 13.88
C LYS A 13 0.85 -22.36 15.23
N ASP A 14 2.10 -22.04 15.57
CA ASP A 14 2.78 -22.58 16.75
C ASP A 14 2.55 -21.72 17.99
N ASN A 15 2.52 -20.40 17.84
CA ASN A 15 2.38 -19.46 18.96
C ASN A 15 1.11 -18.60 18.92
N TRP A 16 0.31 -18.69 17.85
CA TRP A 16 -0.92 -17.92 17.63
C TRP A 16 -0.74 -16.39 17.64
N GLN A 17 0.49 -15.95 17.39
CA GLN A 17 0.76 -14.54 17.23
C GLN A 17 0.56 -14.13 15.76
N ARG A 18 0.29 -12.86 15.56
CA ARG A 18 0.17 -12.31 14.22
C ARG A 18 1.46 -12.54 13.43
N SER A 19 1.30 -13.14 12.26
CA SER A 19 2.38 -13.35 11.31
C SER A 19 2.50 -12.13 10.39
N PHE A 20 3.68 -11.56 10.32
CA PHE A 20 3.99 -10.41 9.46
C PHE A 20 5.46 -10.45 9.06
N SER A 21 5.85 -9.61 8.10
CA SER A 21 7.16 -9.73 7.43
C SER A 21 8.35 -9.66 8.38
N ARG A 22 8.29 -8.87 9.47
CA ARG A 22 9.39 -8.79 10.42
C ARG A 22 9.65 -10.12 11.12
N ASN A 23 8.60 -10.69 11.78
CA ASN A 23 8.78 -11.90 12.59
C ASN A 23 9.01 -13.17 11.76
N GLU A 24 8.56 -13.18 10.50
CA GLU A 24 8.72 -14.35 9.64
C GLU A 24 10.00 -14.31 8.78
N TYR A 25 10.50 -13.12 8.42
CA TYR A 25 11.63 -13.00 7.50
C TYR A 25 12.84 -12.29 8.10
N LEU A 26 12.66 -11.26 8.91
CA LEU A 26 13.76 -10.45 9.43
C LEU A 26 14.32 -11.03 10.73
N ASP A 27 13.47 -11.29 11.72
CA ASP A 27 13.91 -11.76 13.04
C ASP A 27 14.71 -13.08 12.96
N PRO A 28 14.36 -14.07 12.10
CA PRO A 28 15.13 -15.32 11.96
C PRO A 28 16.53 -15.14 11.36
N ILE A 29 16.81 -14.02 10.70
CA ILE A 29 18.08 -13.74 10.04
C ILE A 29 18.83 -12.55 10.64
N GLY A 30 18.38 -12.04 11.79
CA GLY A 30 18.91 -10.84 12.43
C GLY A 30 20.41 -10.92 12.78
N ASP A 31 20.93 -12.12 12.99
CA ASP A 31 22.35 -12.36 13.33
C ASP A 31 23.30 -12.35 12.11
N ARG A 32 22.77 -12.13 10.90
CA ARG A 32 23.62 -12.11 9.70
C ARG A 32 24.54 -10.88 9.71
N LYS A 33 25.86 -11.13 9.63
CA LYS A 33 26.90 -10.08 9.67
C LYS A 33 26.82 -9.06 8.51
N ASN A 34 26.22 -9.45 7.40
CA ASN A 34 26.06 -8.63 6.21
C ASN A 34 24.68 -7.98 6.11
N LEU A 35 23.88 -8.04 7.18
CA LEU A 35 22.58 -7.37 7.29
C LEU A 35 22.69 -6.21 8.30
N HIS A 36 22.41 -5.01 7.84
CA HIS A 36 22.36 -3.81 8.67
C HIS A 36 20.96 -3.19 8.59
N VAL A 37 20.33 -3.04 9.75
CA VAL A 37 18.98 -2.44 9.86
C VAL A 37 19.11 -1.11 10.59
N LEU A 38 18.82 -0.03 9.86
CA LEU A 38 18.75 1.31 10.43
C LEU A 38 17.29 1.65 10.72
N THR A 39 16.95 1.90 11.97
CA THR A 39 15.61 2.30 12.40
C THR A 39 15.59 3.78 12.75
N GLY A 40 14.50 4.47 12.37
CA GLY A 40 14.31 5.89 12.65
C GLY A 40 14.76 6.87 11.56
N PRO A 41 15.75 6.59 10.70
CA PRO A 41 16.06 7.46 9.58
C PRO A 41 14.91 7.58 8.58
N THR A 42 14.83 8.75 7.94
CA THR A 42 13.94 9.00 6.80
C THR A 42 14.80 9.19 5.55
N VAL A 43 14.56 8.37 4.54
CA VAL A 43 15.18 8.54 3.21
C VAL A 43 14.53 9.74 2.52
N THR A 44 15.37 10.67 2.06
CA THR A 44 14.92 11.94 1.47
C THR A 44 15.04 11.95 -0.04
N GLN A 45 15.98 11.17 -0.60
CA GLN A 45 16.23 11.15 -2.04
C GLN A 45 16.92 9.86 -2.47
N ILE A 46 16.62 9.39 -3.69
CA ILE A 46 17.40 8.37 -4.40
C ILE A 46 18.43 9.08 -5.27
N LEU A 47 19.67 8.62 -5.24
CA LEU A 47 20.76 9.14 -6.05
C LEU A 47 20.85 8.38 -7.36
N PHE A 48 21.07 9.13 -8.45
CA PHE A 48 21.19 8.59 -9.79
C PHE A 48 22.49 9.01 -10.47
N ASP A 49 23.14 8.07 -11.14
CA ASP A 49 24.14 8.36 -12.15
C ASP A 49 23.41 8.72 -13.46
N ARG A 50 23.70 9.90 -14.00
CA ARG A 50 23.14 10.48 -15.24
C ARG A 50 24.18 10.62 -16.33
N SER A 51 25.34 9.99 -16.19
CA SER A 51 26.44 10.07 -17.17
C SER A 51 26.02 9.57 -18.55
N ASP A 52 25.16 8.55 -18.57
CA ASP A 52 24.46 8.08 -19.76
C ASP A 52 22.95 8.34 -19.63
N LYS A 53 22.44 9.25 -20.45
CA LYS A 53 20.99 9.62 -20.44
C LYS A 53 20.08 8.45 -20.83
N ASN A 54 20.60 7.47 -21.56
CA ASN A 54 19.82 6.29 -21.98
C ASN A 54 19.88 5.16 -20.95
N ASN A 55 20.76 5.27 -19.96
CA ASN A 55 20.95 4.24 -18.94
C ASN A 55 21.17 4.86 -17.54
N VAL A 56 20.14 5.51 -17.04
CA VAL A 56 20.15 6.10 -15.70
C VAL A 56 20.17 5.01 -14.64
N GLN A 57 21.12 5.07 -13.71
CA GLN A 57 21.29 4.04 -12.68
C GLN A 57 21.13 4.63 -11.27
N ALA A 58 20.40 3.93 -10.40
CA ALA A 58 20.34 4.27 -8.99
C ALA A 58 21.66 3.87 -8.31
N THR A 59 22.32 4.83 -7.65
CA THR A 59 23.65 4.66 -7.04
C THR A 59 23.66 4.77 -5.53
N GLY A 60 22.53 5.10 -4.91
CA GLY A 60 22.44 5.25 -3.46
C GLY A 60 21.22 6.03 -3.01
N VAL A 61 21.28 6.46 -1.76
CA VAL A 61 20.21 7.27 -1.15
C VAL A 61 20.79 8.36 -0.26
N HIS A 62 20.07 9.47 -0.14
CA HIS A 62 20.20 10.40 0.96
C HIS A 62 19.18 10.07 2.05
N TYR A 63 19.59 10.18 3.31
CA TYR A 63 18.70 10.02 4.45
C TYR A 63 19.05 10.98 5.59
N LYS A 64 18.07 11.29 6.41
CA LYS A 64 18.21 12.05 7.64
C LYS A 64 17.96 11.16 8.85
N ALA A 65 18.84 11.21 9.83
CA ALA A 65 18.64 10.52 11.10
C ALA A 65 17.69 11.33 11.98
N ALA A 66 16.80 10.66 12.70
CA ALA A 66 15.82 11.32 13.58
C ALA A 66 16.45 12.21 14.69
N ALA A 67 17.71 11.93 15.05
CA ALA A 67 18.41 12.63 16.13
C ALA A 67 19.13 13.92 15.68
N ASN A 68 19.32 14.12 14.38
CA ASN A 68 19.96 15.31 13.85
C ASN A 68 19.41 15.62 12.46
N GLU A 69 19.42 16.88 12.06
CA GLU A 69 18.96 17.32 10.74
C GLU A 69 20.02 17.12 9.64
N TYR A 70 21.15 16.52 9.96
CA TYR A 70 22.22 16.32 8.97
C TYR A 70 21.81 15.21 7.99
N GLU A 71 22.09 15.49 6.73
CA GLU A 71 21.89 14.56 5.65
C GLU A 71 23.09 13.64 5.51
N HIS A 72 22.82 12.36 5.40
CA HIS A 72 23.80 11.31 5.21
C HIS A 72 23.61 10.68 3.84
N THR A 73 24.70 10.17 3.27
CA THR A 73 24.69 9.45 2.00
C THR A 73 25.07 8.00 2.21
N LEU A 74 24.31 7.10 1.59
CA LEU A 74 24.62 5.68 1.52
C LEU A 74 24.67 5.25 0.06
N HIS A 75 25.80 4.71 -0.39
CA HIS A 75 25.97 4.22 -1.75
C HIS A 75 25.55 2.75 -1.87
N ALA A 76 24.93 2.41 -2.99
CA ALA A 76 24.55 1.05 -3.34
C ALA A 76 25.47 0.49 -4.42
N ASN A 77 26.01 -0.72 -4.19
CA ASN A 77 26.90 -1.38 -5.16
C ASN A 77 26.16 -2.21 -6.21
N LYS A 78 24.88 -2.53 -5.98
CA LYS A 78 24.07 -3.37 -6.87
C LYS A 78 22.77 -2.70 -7.25
N GLU A 79 21.92 -2.42 -6.26
CA GLU A 79 20.57 -1.91 -6.48
C GLU A 79 20.05 -1.16 -5.26
N VAL A 80 19.03 -0.32 -5.48
CA VAL A 80 18.22 0.32 -4.45
C VAL A 80 16.81 -0.26 -4.54
N ILE A 81 16.36 -0.94 -3.48
CA ILE A 81 15.02 -1.51 -3.41
C ILE A 81 14.10 -0.54 -2.68
N LEU A 82 13.06 -0.09 -3.36
CA LEU A 82 12.08 0.85 -2.82
C LEU A 82 10.81 0.12 -2.39
N SER A 83 10.55 0.12 -1.07
CA SER A 83 9.37 -0.52 -0.46
C SER A 83 8.74 0.39 0.60
N ALA A 84 8.57 1.68 0.28
CA ALA A 84 8.07 2.69 1.22
C ALA A 84 6.54 2.77 1.30
N GLY A 85 5.83 1.89 0.60
CA GLY A 85 4.36 1.84 0.55
C GLY A 85 3.77 2.64 -0.60
N ALA A 86 2.46 2.52 -0.78
CA ALA A 86 1.74 3.04 -1.95
C ALA A 86 1.78 4.58 -2.05
N ILE A 87 1.98 5.29 -0.96
CA ILE A 87 2.07 6.76 -0.92
C ILE A 87 3.53 7.21 -0.97
N ASN A 88 4.39 6.67 -0.10
CA ASN A 88 5.75 7.19 0.04
C ASN A 88 6.69 6.72 -1.08
N SER A 89 6.45 5.56 -1.71
CA SER A 89 7.30 5.12 -2.83
C SER A 89 7.20 6.05 -4.03
N PRO A 90 6.03 6.39 -4.56
CA PRO A 90 5.93 7.37 -5.65
C PRO A 90 6.38 8.77 -5.21
N GLN A 91 6.11 9.19 -3.97
CA GLN A 91 6.61 10.47 -3.46
C GLN A 91 8.15 10.53 -3.50
N LEU A 92 8.83 9.49 -3.02
CA LEU A 92 10.29 9.44 -3.02
C LEU A 92 10.87 9.42 -4.43
N LEU A 93 10.23 8.73 -5.38
CA LEU A 93 10.60 8.78 -6.79
C LEU A 93 10.48 10.20 -7.35
N GLN A 94 9.36 10.88 -7.12
CA GLN A 94 9.13 12.25 -7.59
C GLN A 94 10.13 13.24 -6.97
N LEU A 95 10.36 13.17 -5.66
CA LEU A 95 11.40 13.98 -4.98
C LEU A 95 12.80 13.72 -5.52
N SER A 96 13.03 12.56 -6.11
CA SER A 96 14.29 12.17 -6.73
C SER A 96 14.37 12.48 -8.24
N GLY A 97 13.36 13.15 -8.80
CA GLY A 97 13.31 13.54 -10.20
C GLY A 97 12.76 12.48 -11.16
N VAL A 98 12.08 11.45 -10.65
CA VAL A 98 11.45 10.40 -11.45
C VAL A 98 9.94 10.52 -11.32
N GLY A 99 9.27 10.98 -12.38
CA GLY A 99 7.83 11.21 -12.37
C GLY A 99 7.36 12.07 -13.54
N PRO A 100 6.12 12.57 -13.51
CA PRO A 100 5.58 13.43 -14.55
C PRO A 100 6.40 14.73 -14.69
N SER A 101 7.03 14.95 -15.84
CA SER A 101 7.97 16.06 -16.05
C SER A 101 7.32 17.43 -15.78
N GLY A 102 6.08 17.63 -16.19
CA GLY A 102 5.37 18.89 -15.95
C GLY A 102 5.14 19.19 -14.46
N LEU A 103 4.81 18.16 -13.65
CA LEU A 103 4.68 18.29 -12.21
C LEU A 103 6.03 18.60 -11.57
N LEU A 104 7.07 17.83 -11.90
CA LEU A 104 8.41 18.01 -11.32
C LEU A 104 8.96 19.41 -11.58
N GLN A 105 8.84 19.89 -12.82
CA GLN A 105 9.28 21.24 -13.22
C GLN A 105 8.50 22.33 -12.47
N SER A 106 7.19 22.17 -12.28
CA SER A 106 6.37 23.14 -11.54
C SER A 106 6.79 23.28 -10.08
N LEU A 107 7.40 22.22 -9.51
CA LEU A 107 7.92 22.16 -8.14
C LEU A 107 9.41 22.51 -8.05
N GLY A 108 10.06 22.86 -9.16
CA GLY A 108 11.49 23.17 -9.20
C GLY A 108 12.38 21.92 -9.01
N ILE A 109 11.86 20.72 -9.30
CA ILE A 109 12.60 19.46 -9.22
C ILE A 109 13.16 19.13 -10.59
N ASP A 110 14.47 18.86 -10.65
CA ASP A 110 15.15 18.43 -11.87
C ASP A 110 14.62 17.09 -12.35
N VAL A 111 14.23 17.01 -13.61
CA VAL A 111 13.74 15.77 -14.22
C VAL A 111 14.92 14.84 -14.51
N VAL A 112 14.93 13.68 -13.88
CA VAL A 112 15.88 12.59 -14.14
C VAL A 112 15.31 11.64 -15.19
N VAL A 113 14.06 11.21 -14.98
CA VAL A 113 13.32 10.38 -15.93
C VAL A 113 11.86 10.84 -15.94
N ASP A 114 11.34 11.13 -17.12
CA ASP A 114 9.94 11.45 -17.32
C ASP A 114 9.11 10.16 -17.32
N LEU A 115 8.40 9.91 -16.23
CA LEU A 115 7.53 8.76 -16.05
C LEU A 115 6.15 9.23 -15.54
N PRO A 116 5.22 9.54 -16.46
CA PRO A 116 3.92 10.09 -16.09
C PRO A 116 3.06 9.20 -15.20
N GLY A 117 3.28 7.87 -15.19
CA GLY A 117 2.54 6.94 -14.33
C GLY A 117 2.96 6.94 -12.85
N VAL A 118 4.05 7.62 -12.47
CA VAL A 118 4.49 7.66 -11.07
C VAL A 118 3.57 8.55 -10.24
N GLY A 119 2.93 7.95 -9.24
CA GLY A 119 1.98 8.63 -8.34
C GLY A 119 0.55 8.64 -8.85
N GLU A 120 0.30 8.10 -10.05
CA GLU A 120 -1.02 8.01 -10.63
C GLU A 120 -1.74 6.71 -10.23
N ASN A 121 -3.06 6.68 -10.45
CA ASN A 121 -3.90 5.50 -10.29
C ASN A 121 -3.87 4.87 -8.89
N LEU A 122 -3.79 5.69 -7.84
CA LEU A 122 -3.91 5.21 -6.45
C LEU A 122 -5.31 4.65 -6.23
N GLN A 123 -5.40 3.39 -5.85
CA GLN A 123 -6.66 2.68 -5.62
C GLN A 123 -6.64 1.98 -4.27
N ASP A 124 -7.81 1.94 -3.64
CA ASP A 124 -8.04 1.16 -2.43
C ASP A 124 -9.44 0.55 -2.43
N HIS A 125 -9.63 -0.48 -1.61
CA HIS A 125 -10.94 -1.10 -1.43
C HIS A 125 -11.86 -0.21 -0.61
N VAL A 126 -13.06 0.01 -1.12
CA VAL A 126 -14.11 0.65 -0.33
C VAL A 126 -14.68 -0.37 0.65
N MET A 127 -14.66 -0.03 1.93
CA MET A 127 -15.26 -0.84 2.98
C MET A 127 -16.38 -0.06 3.68
N ALA A 128 -17.53 -0.70 3.83
CA ALA A 128 -18.62 -0.20 4.65
C ALA A 128 -18.83 -1.15 5.84
N GLY A 129 -18.65 -0.66 7.04
CA GLY A 129 -18.91 -1.40 8.27
C GLY A 129 -20.35 -1.20 8.71
N MET A 130 -21.03 -2.29 9.06
CA MET A 130 -22.34 -2.26 9.68
C MET A 130 -22.31 -3.02 11.00
N SER A 131 -22.92 -2.45 12.02
CA SER A 131 -23.07 -3.08 13.32
C SER A 131 -24.52 -3.49 13.55
N PHE A 132 -24.72 -4.67 14.01
CA PHE A 132 -26.05 -5.21 14.29
C PHE A 132 -26.16 -5.56 15.77
N SER A 133 -27.29 -5.24 16.39
CA SER A 133 -27.63 -5.74 17.72
C SER A 133 -28.15 -7.16 17.60
N VAL A 134 -27.64 -8.06 18.44
CA VAL A 134 -28.16 -9.42 18.51
C VAL A 134 -29.48 -9.39 19.28
N LYS A 135 -30.53 -10.01 18.73
CA LYS A 135 -31.85 -10.01 19.35
C LYS A 135 -31.89 -10.83 20.64
N ASN A 136 -31.00 -11.75 20.80
CA ASN A 136 -31.01 -12.69 21.92
C ASN A 136 -29.57 -12.99 22.35
N ASP A 137 -29.17 -12.54 23.53
CA ASP A 137 -27.81 -12.73 24.06
C ASP A 137 -27.45 -14.24 24.21
N LYS A 138 -28.45 -15.13 24.22
CA LYS A 138 -28.21 -16.58 24.26
C LYS A 138 -27.64 -17.14 22.95
N ASP A 139 -27.82 -16.42 21.84
CA ASP A 139 -27.31 -16.84 20.53
C ASP A 139 -25.87 -16.47 20.34
N VAL A 140 -25.29 -15.68 21.26
CA VAL A 140 -23.87 -15.33 21.25
C VAL A 140 -23.13 -16.27 22.20
N PRO A 141 -22.22 -17.10 21.72
CA PRO A 141 -21.41 -17.93 22.61
C PRO A 141 -20.66 -17.03 23.60
N PRO A 142 -20.71 -17.33 24.92
CA PRO A 142 -19.99 -16.53 25.89
C PRO A 142 -18.49 -16.56 25.57
N GLN A 143 -17.92 -15.41 25.36
CA GLN A 143 -16.46 -15.26 25.21
C GLN A 143 -15.84 -15.50 26.58
N LYS A 144 -15.39 -16.73 26.85
CA LYS A 144 -14.62 -17.04 28.05
C LYS A 144 -13.15 -16.71 27.78
N VAL A 145 -12.67 -15.65 28.42
CA VAL A 145 -11.22 -15.43 28.56
C VAL A 145 -10.72 -16.47 29.56
N THR A 146 -9.92 -17.41 29.09
CA THR A 146 -9.49 -18.59 29.89
C THR A 146 -8.10 -18.35 30.51
N GLY A 147 -7.41 -17.27 30.19
CA GLY A 147 -6.01 -17.03 30.54
C GLY A 147 -5.03 -17.88 29.72
N ASN A 148 -5.51 -18.69 28.82
CA ASN A 148 -4.68 -19.44 27.89
C ASN A 148 -4.46 -18.62 26.62
N LYS A 149 -3.23 -18.14 26.41
CA LYS A 149 -2.88 -17.29 25.26
C LYS A 149 -3.33 -17.85 23.91
N LYS A 150 -3.27 -19.15 23.74
CA LYS A 150 -3.64 -19.83 22.50
C LYS A 150 -5.16 -19.77 22.26
N THR A 151 -5.95 -20.03 23.27
CA THR A 151 -7.43 -20.01 23.19
C THR A 151 -7.95 -18.56 23.15
N ASP A 152 -7.38 -17.69 23.98
CA ASP A 152 -7.80 -16.30 24.08
C ASP A 152 -7.41 -15.49 22.83
N SER A 153 -6.28 -15.82 22.18
CA SER A 153 -5.91 -15.24 20.88
C SER A 153 -6.90 -15.60 19.78
N TYR A 154 -7.43 -16.82 19.80
CA TYR A 154 -8.45 -17.25 18.84
C TYR A 154 -9.79 -16.53 19.07
N VAL A 155 -10.16 -16.32 20.33
CA VAL A 155 -11.39 -15.61 20.71
C VAL A 155 -11.27 -14.11 20.45
N ASN A 156 -10.06 -13.54 20.63
CA ASN A 156 -9.79 -12.12 20.42
C ASN A 156 -9.40 -11.79 18.98
N SER A 157 -8.96 -12.74 18.18
CA SER A 157 -8.87 -12.57 16.74
C SER A 157 -10.30 -12.59 16.21
N ALA A 158 -10.89 -11.42 16.07
CA ALA A 158 -12.23 -11.27 15.55
C ALA A 158 -12.39 -12.12 14.29
N VAL A 159 -13.16 -13.18 14.40
CA VAL A 159 -13.59 -13.94 13.23
C VAL A 159 -14.52 -13.01 12.48
N SER A 160 -13.97 -12.39 11.46
CA SER A 160 -14.73 -11.45 10.63
C SER A 160 -15.28 -12.22 9.43
N TYR A 161 -16.54 -12.00 9.15
CA TYR A 161 -17.12 -12.39 7.87
C TYR A 161 -17.03 -11.22 6.94
N VAL A 162 -16.50 -11.46 5.75
CA VAL A 162 -16.43 -10.44 4.68
C VAL A 162 -17.49 -10.81 3.65
N ALA A 163 -18.44 -9.92 3.43
CA ALA A 163 -19.40 -10.02 2.35
C ALA A 163 -18.89 -9.25 1.14
N PHE A 164 -18.65 -9.95 0.04
CA PHE A 164 -18.37 -9.33 -1.25
C PHE A 164 -19.68 -9.21 -2.02
N HIS A 165 -20.03 -7.97 -2.33
CA HIS A 165 -21.29 -7.67 -3.00
C HIS A 165 -21.04 -6.86 -4.27
N ASN A 166 -21.64 -7.28 -5.37
CA ASN A 166 -21.58 -6.52 -6.60
C ASN A 166 -22.75 -5.53 -6.65
N ILE A 167 -22.50 -4.31 -6.25
CA ILE A 167 -23.52 -3.23 -6.24
C ILE A 167 -24.13 -2.95 -7.60
N PHE A 168 -23.49 -3.36 -8.69
CA PHE A 168 -23.97 -3.14 -10.04
C PHE A 168 -25.06 -4.14 -10.49
N ASN A 169 -25.29 -5.21 -9.72
CA ASN A 169 -26.30 -6.21 -10.09
C ASN A 169 -27.65 -6.04 -9.39
N ASP A 170 -27.77 -5.22 -8.34
CA ASP A 170 -28.92 -5.30 -7.43
C ASP A 170 -29.97 -4.20 -7.54
N ALA A 171 -29.72 -3.14 -8.26
CA ALA A 171 -30.72 -2.10 -8.39
C ALA A 171 -30.51 -1.32 -9.69
N ASP A 172 -31.31 -1.62 -10.71
CA ASP A 172 -31.18 -1.02 -12.05
C ASP A 172 -31.20 0.51 -12.04
N ALA A 173 -32.03 1.13 -11.21
CA ALA A 173 -32.09 2.58 -11.11
C ALA A 173 -30.87 3.21 -10.43
N PHE A 174 -30.25 2.51 -9.47
CA PHE A 174 -29.05 2.97 -8.76
C PHE A 174 -27.81 2.66 -9.59
N ARG A 175 -27.80 1.50 -10.24
CA ARG A 175 -26.75 1.04 -11.14
C ARG A 175 -26.45 2.05 -12.25
N GLY A 176 -27.49 2.50 -12.96
CA GLY A 176 -27.32 3.47 -14.05
C GLY A 176 -26.71 4.80 -13.58
N LYS A 177 -27.09 5.28 -12.40
CA LYS A 177 -26.54 6.52 -11.83
C LYS A 177 -25.07 6.35 -11.42
N ILE A 178 -24.72 5.24 -10.77
CA ILE A 178 -23.33 4.95 -10.37
C ILE A 178 -22.46 4.76 -11.59
N GLN A 179 -22.89 3.95 -12.56
CA GLN A 179 -22.10 3.72 -13.77
C GLN A 179 -21.86 5.01 -14.56
N ALA A 180 -22.89 5.86 -14.69
CA ALA A 180 -22.74 7.15 -15.35
C ALA A 180 -21.73 8.05 -14.61
N ARG A 181 -21.78 8.08 -13.27
CA ARG A 181 -20.85 8.87 -12.47
C ARG A 181 -19.42 8.35 -12.57
N VAL A 182 -19.24 7.04 -12.44
CA VAL A 182 -17.93 6.39 -12.53
C VAL A 182 -17.29 6.60 -13.91
N LYS A 183 -18.07 6.53 -14.99
CA LYS A 183 -17.59 6.82 -16.34
C LYS A 183 -17.18 8.28 -16.55
N ALA A 184 -17.79 9.21 -15.83
CA ALA A 184 -17.47 10.63 -15.93
C ALA A 184 -16.20 11.01 -15.14
N ILE A 185 -15.81 10.24 -14.10
CA ILE A 185 -14.64 10.55 -13.25
C ILE A 185 -13.35 10.69 -14.07
N PRO A 186 -13.00 9.80 -15.03
CA PRO A 186 -11.79 9.97 -15.83
C PRO A 186 -11.68 11.29 -16.58
N ASP A 187 -12.82 11.85 -17.00
CA ASP A 187 -12.86 13.13 -17.70
C ASP A 187 -12.72 14.34 -16.76
N GLU A 188 -13.07 14.16 -15.50
CA GLU A 188 -12.92 15.16 -14.43
C GLU A 188 -11.51 15.16 -13.82
N LEU A 189 -10.77 14.05 -13.94
CA LEU A 189 -9.41 13.95 -13.43
C LEU A 189 -8.42 14.60 -14.40
N ASN A 190 -7.51 15.39 -13.86
CA ASN A 190 -6.38 15.92 -14.62
C ASN A 190 -5.24 14.88 -14.62
N VAL A 191 -5.42 13.81 -15.37
CA VAL A 191 -4.48 12.69 -15.49
C VAL A 191 -4.08 12.49 -16.94
N ASP A 192 -2.96 11.80 -17.16
CA ASP A 192 -2.48 11.41 -18.47
C ASP A 192 -3.50 10.55 -19.24
N ASP A 193 -3.51 10.65 -20.56
CA ASP A 193 -4.48 9.96 -21.41
C ASP A 193 -4.38 8.43 -21.29
N SER A 194 -3.18 7.89 -21.09
CA SER A 194 -2.97 6.44 -20.89
C SER A 194 -3.63 5.93 -19.61
N VAL A 195 -3.57 6.74 -18.54
CA VAL A 195 -4.24 6.47 -17.27
C VAL A 195 -5.75 6.58 -17.43
N ARG A 196 -6.22 7.59 -18.15
CA ARG A 196 -7.63 7.82 -18.46
C ARG A 196 -8.22 6.65 -19.28
N GLU A 197 -7.51 6.17 -20.28
CA GLU A 197 -7.91 4.99 -21.06
C GLU A 197 -7.95 3.72 -20.19
N GLY A 198 -6.99 3.55 -19.28
CA GLY A 198 -7.01 2.46 -18.31
C GLY A 198 -8.27 2.45 -17.45
N TYR A 199 -8.70 3.61 -16.93
CA TYR A 199 -9.96 3.74 -16.20
C TYR A 199 -11.17 3.35 -17.06
N ARG A 200 -11.26 3.86 -18.29
CA ARG A 200 -12.36 3.53 -19.22
C ARG A 200 -12.43 2.05 -19.50
N ALA A 201 -11.28 1.40 -19.76
CA ALA A 201 -11.21 -0.03 -20.05
C ALA A 201 -11.70 -0.92 -18.90
N VAL A 202 -11.56 -0.47 -17.66
CA VAL A 202 -12.07 -1.18 -16.47
C VAL A 202 -13.59 -1.05 -16.34
N TYR A 203 -14.15 0.09 -16.70
CA TYR A 203 -15.56 0.39 -16.48
C TYR A 203 -16.47 0.09 -17.69
N ASP A 204 -15.90 -0.16 -18.87
CA ASP A 204 -16.65 -0.53 -20.06
C ASP A 204 -16.88 -2.06 -20.19
N LYS A 205 -16.33 -2.87 -19.26
CA LYS A 205 -16.58 -4.31 -19.11
C LYS A 205 -17.68 -4.58 -18.08
#